data_179994d08431c10a93825526337c05b0
#
_entry.id   179994d08431c10a93825526337c05b0
#
_cell.length_a   1.000
_cell.length_b   1.000
_cell.length_c   1.000
_cell.angle_alpha   90.00
_cell.angle_beta   90.00
_cell.angle_gamma   90.00
#
_symmetry.space_group_name_H-M   'P 1'
#
loop_
_entity.id
_entity.type
_entity.pdbx_description
1 polymer ?
#
loop_
_entity_poly.entity_id
_entity_poly.type
_entity_poly.pdbx_seq_one_letter_code
_entity_poly.pdbx_strand_id
1 'polypeptide(L)'
;LLNRLLREHKQDPDKLTVLDRLAIVGKSGMGALTYYPEQSFSEENDNTDLDELAFQCQKILHTEYSDKLDELYRLGGTSGGARPKIMTTINDEDWIIKFSANVDGENEGKMEYDYSCCARKCGITMSETKLFPSEVCEGYFGIKRFDRISDISGTKRVHMLTAAALLELDFEQPSLDYHILMKLTKIIT
;
A
#
# COMPACT_ATOMS: atom_id res chain seq x y z
N LEU A 1 -2.74 -3.72 11.44
CA LEU A 1 -2.28 -4.96 10.83
C LEU A 1 -1.06 -5.52 11.58
N LEU A 2 0.07 -4.77 11.72
CA LEU A 2 1.29 -5.21 12.40
C LEU A 2 1.05 -5.78 13.81
N ASN A 3 0.33 -5.04 14.66
CA ASN A 3 0.07 -5.49 16.02
C ASN A 3 -0.71 -6.82 16.09
N ARG A 4 -1.58 -7.08 15.11
CA ARG A 4 -2.31 -8.33 15.01
C ARG A 4 -1.36 -9.48 14.60
N LEU A 5 -0.55 -9.26 13.56
CA LEU A 5 0.48 -10.18 13.11
C LEU A 5 1.40 -10.60 14.25
N LEU A 6 1.93 -9.64 15.00
CA LEU A 6 2.82 -9.92 16.13
C LEU A 6 2.16 -10.79 17.21
N ARG A 7 0.89 -10.53 17.53
CA ARG A 7 0.14 -11.34 18.50
C ARG A 7 -0.05 -12.78 18.03
N GLU A 8 -0.32 -12.99 16.74
CA GLU A 8 -0.41 -14.35 16.16
C GLU A 8 0.92 -15.09 16.25
N HIS A 9 2.04 -14.38 16.06
CA HIS A 9 3.39 -14.93 16.27
C HIS A 9 3.85 -14.93 17.75
N LYS A 10 2.91 -14.73 18.70
CA LYS A 10 3.17 -14.72 20.15
C LYS A 10 4.21 -13.67 20.58
N GLN A 11 4.33 -12.59 19.80
CA GLN A 11 5.16 -11.44 20.14
C GLN A 11 4.29 -10.32 20.74
N ASP A 12 4.82 -9.65 21.74
CA ASP A 12 4.16 -8.53 22.40
C ASP A 12 4.48 -7.23 21.64
N PRO A 13 3.48 -6.60 20.98
CA PRO A 13 3.71 -5.38 20.20
C PRO A 13 4.29 -4.22 21.00
N ASP A 14 4.00 -4.18 22.33
CA ASP A 14 4.41 -3.07 23.20
C ASP A 14 5.89 -3.19 23.64
N LYS A 15 6.49 -4.35 23.43
CA LYS A 15 7.90 -4.62 23.73
C LYS A 15 8.85 -4.40 22.54
N LEU A 16 8.31 -4.21 21.34
CA LEU A 16 9.14 -3.98 20.16
C LEU A 16 9.73 -2.58 20.17
N THR A 17 11.05 -2.53 19.98
CA THR A 17 11.76 -1.28 19.74
C THR A 17 11.50 -0.75 18.32
N VAL A 18 11.88 0.49 18.05
CA VAL A 18 11.83 1.05 16.69
C VAL A 18 12.69 0.22 15.72
N LEU A 19 13.84 -0.29 16.18
CA LEU A 19 14.73 -1.11 15.34
C LEU A 19 14.10 -2.45 14.96
N ASP A 20 13.39 -3.10 15.90
CA ASP A 20 12.65 -4.33 15.60
C ASP A 20 11.57 -4.09 14.55
N ARG A 21 10.82 -2.99 14.67
CA ARG A 21 9.79 -2.60 13.69
C ARG A 21 10.40 -2.33 12.31
N LEU A 22 11.57 -1.68 12.24
CA LEU A 22 12.28 -1.46 10.97
C LEU A 22 12.78 -2.77 10.36
N ALA A 23 13.28 -3.71 11.18
CA ALA A 23 13.68 -5.05 10.72
C ALA A 23 12.51 -5.83 10.10
N ILE A 24 11.29 -5.69 10.68
CA ILE A 24 10.07 -6.30 10.14
C ILE A 24 9.64 -5.63 8.82
N VAL A 25 9.83 -4.33 8.66
CA VAL A 25 9.60 -3.64 7.38
C VAL A 25 10.57 -4.16 6.30
N GLY A 26 11.83 -4.35 6.65
CA GLY A 26 12.85 -4.93 5.76
C GLY A 26 12.89 -4.25 4.38
N LYS A 27 12.66 -5.05 3.33
CA LYS A 27 12.58 -4.60 1.93
C LYS A 27 11.17 -4.22 1.47
N SER A 28 10.11 -4.57 2.21
CA SER A 28 8.73 -4.40 1.77
C SER A 28 8.26 -2.95 1.75
N GLY A 29 8.99 -2.03 2.38
CA GLY A 29 8.63 -0.64 2.50
C GLY A 29 8.53 0.12 1.18
N MET A 30 7.73 1.18 1.18
CA MET A 30 7.69 2.15 0.08
C MET A 30 8.98 2.98 0.04
N GLY A 31 9.30 3.50 -1.16
CA GLY A 31 10.50 4.31 -1.35
C GLY A 31 11.79 3.49 -1.45
N ALA A 32 12.93 4.14 -1.25
CA ALA A 32 14.26 3.56 -1.46
C ALA A 32 14.87 2.89 -0.22
N LEU A 33 14.37 3.19 0.99
CA LEU A 33 14.96 2.68 2.21
C LEU A 33 14.67 1.17 2.37
N THR A 34 15.70 0.43 2.78
CA THR A 34 15.64 -0.98 3.15
C THR A 34 16.39 -1.18 4.45
N TYR A 35 15.93 -2.11 5.27
CA TYR A 35 16.49 -2.34 6.60
C TYR A 35 17.03 -3.76 6.72
N TYR A 36 18.24 -3.88 7.31
CA TYR A 36 18.90 -5.15 7.53
C TYR A 36 19.40 -5.26 8.98
N PRO A 37 19.36 -6.46 9.61
CA PRO A 37 18.79 -7.70 9.06
C PRO A 37 17.28 -7.63 8.91
N GLU A 38 16.74 -8.27 7.86
CA GLU A 38 15.30 -8.38 7.63
C GLU A 38 14.70 -9.50 8.47
N GLN A 39 13.56 -9.23 9.10
CA GLN A 39 12.75 -10.21 9.82
C GLN A 39 11.48 -10.48 9.01
N SER A 40 11.47 -11.54 8.20
CA SER A 40 10.29 -11.93 7.44
C SER A 40 9.46 -12.96 8.21
N PHE A 41 8.14 -12.85 8.16
CA PHE A 41 7.19 -13.82 8.74
C PHE A 41 6.61 -14.78 7.68
N SER A 42 6.83 -14.52 6.40
CA SER A 42 6.29 -15.34 5.31
C SER A 42 7.31 -15.60 4.22
N GLU A 43 7.18 -16.75 3.56
CA GLU A 43 7.89 -17.06 2.33
C GLU A 43 7.26 -16.26 1.14
N GLU A 44 8.06 -15.96 0.11
CA GLU A 44 7.58 -15.34 -1.10
C GLU A 44 6.64 -16.31 -1.84
N ASN A 45 5.39 -15.91 -2.04
CA ASN A 45 4.41 -16.65 -2.82
C ASN A 45 4.03 -15.82 -4.04
N ASP A 46 4.28 -16.35 -5.24
CA ASP A 46 4.11 -15.61 -6.50
C ASP A 46 2.69 -15.66 -7.07
N ASN A 47 1.79 -16.42 -6.45
CA ASN A 47 0.43 -16.57 -6.97
C ASN A 47 -0.54 -15.61 -6.28
N THR A 48 -0.77 -14.45 -6.90
CA THR A 48 -1.62 -13.39 -6.34
C THR A 48 -3.02 -13.46 -6.96
N ASP A 49 -3.92 -14.20 -6.32
CA ASP A 49 -5.36 -14.11 -6.59
C ASP A 49 -5.90 -12.87 -5.87
N LEU A 50 -6.30 -11.85 -6.66
CA LEU A 50 -6.77 -10.57 -6.14
C LEU A 50 -8.11 -10.70 -5.41
N ASP A 51 -9.01 -11.57 -5.86
CA ASP A 51 -10.31 -11.78 -5.23
C ASP A 51 -10.13 -12.45 -3.87
N GLU A 52 -9.24 -13.45 -3.77
CA GLU A 52 -8.90 -14.08 -2.50
C GLU A 52 -8.25 -13.08 -1.53
N LEU A 53 -7.29 -12.28 -1.97
CA LEU A 53 -6.65 -11.27 -1.13
C LEU A 53 -7.65 -10.19 -0.68
N ALA A 54 -8.55 -9.75 -1.55
CA ALA A 54 -9.62 -8.82 -1.20
C ALA A 54 -10.53 -9.40 -0.12
N PHE A 55 -10.94 -10.66 -0.26
CA PHE A 55 -11.75 -11.37 0.73
C PHE A 55 -11.03 -11.49 2.09
N GLN A 56 -9.77 -11.84 2.09
CA GLN A 56 -8.97 -11.92 3.33
C GLN A 56 -8.78 -10.54 3.98
N CYS A 57 -8.62 -9.47 3.18
CA CYS A 57 -8.63 -8.11 3.69
C CYS A 57 -9.95 -7.75 4.38
N GLN A 58 -11.09 -8.15 3.80
CA GLN A 58 -12.41 -7.94 4.41
C GLN A 58 -12.52 -8.64 5.77
N LYS A 59 -12.09 -9.90 5.87
CA LYS A 59 -12.05 -10.63 7.17
C LYS A 59 -11.26 -9.85 8.22
N ILE A 60 -10.09 -9.31 7.85
CA ILE A 60 -9.27 -8.54 8.78
C ILE A 60 -9.97 -7.27 9.24
N LEU A 61 -10.67 -6.57 8.33
CA LEU A 61 -11.45 -5.38 8.66
C LEU A 61 -12.62 -5.69 9.61
N HIS A 62 -13.24 -6.86 9.48
CA HIS A 62 -14.28 -7.36 10.38
C HIS A 62 -13.73 -7.98 11.68
N THR A 63 -12.42 -7.91 11.91
CA THR A 63 -11.75 -8.53 13.07
C THR A 63 -11.85 -10.06 13.08
N GLU A 64 -12.15 -10.67 11.95
CA GLU A 64 -12.21 -12.11 11.78
C GLU A 64 -10.82 -12.72 11.58
N TYR A 65 -10.71 -14.04 11.77
CA TYR A 65 -9.47 -14.75 11.51
C TYR A 65 -9.15 -14.78 10.00
N SER A 66 -7.89 -14.56 9.66
CA SER A 66 -7.35 -14.69 8.30
C SER A 66 -6.11 -15.57 8.35
N ASP A 67 -6.07 -16.61 7.55
CA ASP A 67 -4.93 -17.49 7.36
C ASP A 67 -3.82 -16.90 6.46
N LYS A 68 -4.09 -15.73 5.86
CA LYS A 68 -3.16 -14.99 5.01
C LYS A 68 -2.65 -13.68 5.61
N LEU A 69 -2.68 -13.55 6.94
CA LEU A 69 -2.29 -12.31 7.60
C LEU A 69 -0.82 -11.94 7.33
N ASP A 70 0.08 -12.92 7.29
CA ASP A 70 1.50 -12.73 7.00
C ASP A 70 1.70 -12.21 5.57
N GLU A 71 1.03 -12.82 4.60
CA GLU A 71 1.07 -12.42 3.20
C GLU A 71 0.53 -10.99 3.01
N LEU A 72 -0.63 -10.69 3.58
CA LEU A 72 -1.24 -9.35 3.51
C LEU A 72 -0.38 -8.29 4.18
N TYR A 73 0.30 -8.62 5.27
CA TYR A 73 1.25 -7.70 5.89
C TYR A 73 2.46 -7.45 4.98
N ARG A 74 3.05 -8.50 4.42
CA ARG A 74 4.17 -8.39 3.49
C ARG A 74 3.83 -7.53 2.28
N LEU A 75 2.63 -7.72 1.71
CA LEU A 75 2.20 -7.01 0.50
C LEU A 75 1.74 -5.56 0.76
N GLY A 76 1.16 -5.26 1.91
CA GLY A 76 0.51 -3.97 2.12
C GLY A 76 0.68 -3.33 3.50
N GLY A 77 1.24 -4.03 4.47
CA GLY A 77 1.27 -3.62 5.87
C GLY A 77 2.06 -2.36 6.18
N THR A 78 2.94 -1.93 5.28
CA THR A 78 3.74 -0.69 5.42
C THR A 78 3.10 0.52 4.73
N SER A 79 1.99 0.33 4.01
CA SER A 79 1.28 1.41 3.33
C SER A 79 0.28 2.10 4.26
N GLY A 80 0.30 3.42 4.31
CA GLY A 80 -0.68 4.21 5.05
C GLY A 80 -2.04 4.32 4.36
N GLY A 81 -3.03 4.88 5.06
CA GLY A 81 -4.38 5.12 4.56
C GLY A 81 -5.41 4.11 5.05
N ALA A 82 -6.68 4.51 5.01
CA ALA A 82 -7.80 3.77 5.61
C ALA A 82 -8.25 2.55 4.80
N ARG A 83 -8.08 2.57 3.46
CA ARG A 83 -8.51 1.46 2.60
C ARG A 83 -7.42 0.40 2.44
N PRO A 84 -7.79 -0.90 2.44
CA PRO A 84 -6.85 -1.99 2.22
C PRO A 84 -6.18 -1.85 0.85
N LYS A 85 -4.90 -2.13 0.80
CA LYS A 85 -4.12 -2.13 -0.44
C LYS A 85 -2.94 -3.06 -0.35
N ILE A 86 -2.52 -3.56 -1.50
CA ILE A 86 -1.32 -4.38 -1.64
C ILE A 86 -0.35 -3.74 -2.62
N MET A 87 0.93 -4.04 -2.44
CA MET A 87 2.00 -3.76 -3.38
C MET A 87 2.47 -5.08 -3.96
N THR A 88 2.30 -5.26 -5.25
CA THR A 88 2.61 -6.53 -5.93
C THR A 88 3.16 -6.28 -7.32
N THR A 89 3.86 -7.27 -7.86
CA THR A 89 4.39 -7.24 -9.22
C THR A 89 3.49 -8.08 -10.12
N ILE A 90 3.02 -7.51 -11.21
CA ILE A 90 2.20 -8.18 -12.22
C ILE A 90 2.80 -7.90 -13.59
N ASN A 91 3.17 -8.96 -14.33
CA ASN A 91 3.84 -8.87 -15.62
C ASN A 91 5.10 -7.98 -15.59
N ASP A 92 5.96 -8.20 -14.60
CA ASP A 92 7.20 -7.45 -14.36
C ASP A 92 7.02 -5.95 -14.08
N GLU A 93 5.81 -5.53 -13.72
CA GLU A 93 5.49 -4.16 -13.34
C GLU A 93 5.00 -4.09 -11.90
N ASP A 94 5.49 -3.10 -11.15
CA ASP A 94 5.14 -2.89 -9.75
C ASP A 94 3.89 -2.02 -9.60
N TRP A 95 2.87 -2.57 -8.95
CA TRP A 95 1.55 -1.96 -8.76
C TRP A 95 1.20 -1.78 -7.29
N ILE A 96 0.42 -0.74 -6.99
CA ILE A 96 -0.39 -0.64 -5.78
C ILE A 96 -1.83 -0.95 -6.19
N ILE A 97 -2.41 -2.00 -5.64
CA ILE A 97 -3.80 -2.39 -5.90
C ILE A 97 -4.61 -2.09 -4.65
N LYS A 98 -5.75 -1.42 -4.82
CA LYS A 98 -6.64 -1.04 -3.73
C LYS A 98 -7.88 -1.91 -3.72
N PHE A 99 -8.28 -2.32 -2.51
CA PHE A 99 -9.51 -3.07 -2.25
C PHE A 99 -10.54 -2.18 -1.56
N SER A 100 -11.81 -2.50 -1.73
CA SER A 100 -12.90 -1.80 -1.06
C SER A 100 -12.84 -2.02 0.46
N ALA A 101 -13.17 -0.98 1.24
CA ALA A 101 -13.42 -1.11 2.67
C ALA A 101 -14.89 -1.49 2.93
N ASN A 102 -15.23 -1.88 4.18
CA ASN A 102 -16.57 -2.33 4.55
C ASN A 102 -17.70 -1.32 4.29
N VAL A 103 -17.36 -0.05 4.20
CA VAL A 103 -18.30 1.07 3.97
C VAL A 103 -18.41 1.45 2.51
N ASP A 104 -17.58 0.86 1.66
CA ASP A 104 -17.53 1.15 0.22
C ASP A 104 -18.52 0.27 -0.55
N GLY A 105 -18.96 0.72 -1.72
CA GLY A 105 -19.75 -0.08 -2.65
C GLY A 105 -18.88 -1.04 -3.50
N GLU A 106 -19.55 -1.90 -4.26
CA GLU A 106 -18.90 -2.90 -5.13
C GLU A 106 -18.14 -2.25 -6.32
N ASN A 107 -18.41 -0.99 -6.64
CA ASN A 107 -17.85 -0.27 -7.78
C ASN A 107 -16.76 0.76 -7.41
N GLU A 108 -16.27 0.76 -6.18
CA GLU A 108 -15.28 1.74 -5.71
C GLU A 108 -14.00 1.74 -6.56
N GLY A 109 -13.49 0.56 -6.89
CA GLY A 109 -12.31 0.42 -7.75
C GLY A 109 -12.54 0.99 -9.15
N LYS A 110 -13.71 0.74 -9.73
CA LYS A 110 -14.12 1.28 -11.04
C LYS A 110 -14.25 2.81 -10.99
N MET A 111 -14.87 3.35 -9.94
CA MET A 111 -15.00 4.80 -9.75
C MET A 111 -13.63 5.46 -9.66
N GLU A 112 -12.70 4.94 -8.87
CA GLU A 112 -11.36 5.50 -8.74
C GLU A 112 -10.60 5.46 -10.08
N TYR A 113 -10.77 4.38 -10.84
CA TYR A 113 -10.22 4.27 -12.20
C TYR A 113 -10.80 5.32 -13.15
N ASP A 114 -12.13 5.52 -13.15
CA ASP A 114 -12.80 6.52 -13.99
C ASP A 114 -12.35 7.95 -13.63
N TYR A 115 -12.19 8.26 -12.35
CA TYR A 115 -11.60 9.53 -11.89
C TYR A 115 -10.17 9.71 -12.40
N SER A 116 -9.36 8.65 -12.38
CA SER A 116 -8.00 8.71 -12.92
C SER A 116 -7.97 8.98 -14.44
N CYS A 117 -8.92 8.39 -15.16
CA CYS A 117 -9.10 8.66 -16.60
C CYS A 117 -9.52 10.11 -16.85
N CYS A 118 -10.43 10.65 -16.02
CA CYS A 118 -10.85 12.05 -16.10
C CYS A 118 -9.68 13.00 -15.82
N ALA A 119 -8.87 12.72 -14.78
CA ALA A 119 -7.70 13.53 -14.45
C ALA A 119 -6.72 13.62 -15.64
N ARG A 120 -6.42 12.48 -16.29
CA ARG A 120 -5.57 12.46 -17.50
C ARG A 120 -6.17 13.28 -18.64
N LYS A 121 -7.50 13.18 -18.88
CA LYS A 121 -8.19 14.00 -19.90
C LYS A 121 -8.12 15.48 -19.60
N CYS A 122 -8.04 15.86 -18.32
CA CYS A 122 -7.81 17.24 -17.89
C CYS A 122 -6.34 17.69 -17.98
N GLY A 123 -5.44 16.86 -18.50
CA GLY A 123 -4.03 17.17 -18.67
C GLY A 123 -3.18 16.98 -17.40
N ILE A 124 -3.71 16.34 -16.37
CA ILE A 124 -2.94 16.04 -15.14
C ILE A 124 -1.99 14.88 -15.42
N THR A 125 -0.70 15.10 -15.20
CA THR A 125 0.32 14.04 -15.27
C THR A 125 0.22 13.17 -14.02
N MET A 126 0.04 11.87 -14.21
CA MET A 126 -0.03 10.90 -13.12
C MET A 126 0.51 9.54 -13.57
N SER A 127 0.84 8.68 -12.61
CA SER A 127 1.25 7.31 -12.89
C SER A 127 0.17 6.56 -13.69
N GLU A 128 0.60 5.55 -14.43
CA GLU A 128 -0.32 4.65 -15.14
C GLU A 128 -1.32 4.02 -14.17
N THR A 129 -2.58 3.93 -14.58
CA THR A 129 -3.65 3.29 -13.81
C THR A 129 -4.34 2.23 -14.64
N LYS A 130 -4.77 1.16 -13.98
CA LYS A 130 -5.45 0.03 -14.58
C LYS A 130 -6.60 -0.43 -13.71
N LEU A 131 -7.67 -0.91 -14.33
CA LEU A 131 -8.71 -1.65 -13.65
C LEU A 131 -8.41 -3.15 -13.79
N PHE A 132 -8.02 -3.79 -12.71
CA PHE A 132 -7.74 -5.22 -12.69
C PHE A 132 -9.06 -6.00 -12.60
N PRO A 133 -9.20 -7.09 -13.38
CA PRO A 133 -10.43 -7.85 -13.40
C PRO A 133 -10.72 -8.52 -12.05
N SER A 134 -11.99 -8.71 -11.76
CA SER A 134 -12.52 -9.42 -10.59
C SER A 134 -13.75 -10.20 -11.02
N GLU A 135 -14.02 -11.32 -10.34
CA GLU A 135 -15.26 -12.09 -10.50
C GLU A 135 -16.34 -11.65 -9.50
N VAL A 136 -15.96 -10.85 -8.48
CA VAL A 136 -16.83 -10.48 -7.36
C VAL A 136 -17.21 -9.00 -7.34
N CYS A 137 -16.56 -8.16 -8.13
CA CYS A 137 -16.85 -6.72 -8.23
C CYS A 137 -16.55 -6.19 -9.64
N GLU A 138 -16.78 -4.88 -9.89
CA GLU A 138 -16.48 -4.25 -11.19
C GLU A 138 -14.98 -4.16 -11.51
N GLY A 139 -14.12 -4.51 -10.57
CA GLY A 139 -12.67 -4.57 -10.70
C GLY A 139 -11.94 -3.77 -9.63
N TYR A 140 -10.64 -4.05 -9.51
CA TYR A 140 -9.76 -3.41 -8.53
C TYR A 140 -8.96 -2.29 -9.19
N PHE A 141 -8.95 -1.11 -8.57
CA PHE A 141 -8.11 -0.02 -9.01
C PHE A 141 -6.65 -0.31 -8.72
N GLY A 142 -5.82 -0.24 -9.75
CA GLY A 142 -4.38 -0.31 -9.62
C GLY A 142 -3.70 0.94 -10.15
N ILE A 143 -2.65 1.37 -9.45
CA ILE A 143 -1.76 2.44 -9.89
C ILE A 143 -0.32 1.95 -9.90
N LYS A 144 0.38 2.20 -11.00
CA LYS A 144 1.79 1.82 -11.15
C LYS A 144 2.65 2.59 -10.16
N ARG A 145 3.54 1.90 -9.48
CA ARG A 145 4.41 2.49 -8.45
C ARG A 145 5.39 3.46 -9.10
N PHE A 146 5.38 4.71 -8.67
CA PHE A 146 6.34 5.72 -9.12
C PHE A 146 7.69 5.61 -8.38
N ASP A 147 7.71 4.89 -7.26
CA ASP A 147 8.92 4.67 -6.46
C ASP A 147 9.73 3.44 -6.90
N ARG A 148 9.35 2.85 -8.04
CA ARG A 148 10.05 1.77 -8.73
C ARG A 148 10.27 2.16 -10.19
N ILE A 149 11.52 2.14 -10.63
CA ILE A 149 11.90 2.40 -12.01
C ILE A 149 12.64 1.18 -12.53
N SER A 150 12.00 0.47 -13.45
CA SER A 150 12.58 -0.70 -14.10
C SER A 150 13.33 -0.29 -15.36
N ASP A 151 14.57 -0.72 -15.49
CA ASP A 151 15.40 -0.57 -16.69
C ASP A 151 16.13 -1.89 -17.01
N ILE A 152 16.96 -1.92 -18.05
CA ILE A 152 17.72 -3.10 -18.47
C ILE A 152 18.70 -3.63 -17.40
N SER A 153 19.00 -2.85 -16.39
CA SER A 153 19.90 -3.20 -15.28
C SER A 153 19.14 -3.72 -14.05
N GLY A 154 17.79 -3.72 -14.09
CA GLY A 154 16.89 -4.15 -13.01
C GLY A 154 16.01 -3.03 -12.48
N THR A 155 15.35 -3.26 -11.37
CA THR A 155 14.46 -2.30 -10.72
C THR A 155 15.21 -1.43 -9.71
N LYS A 156 15.24 -0.13 -9.97
CA LYS A 156 15.75 0.89 -9.03
C LYS A 156 14.64 1.39 -8.13
N ARG A 157 14.96 1.61 -6.87
CA ARG A 157 14.07 2.22 -5.87
C ARG A 157 14.30 3.72 -5.82
N VAL A 158 13.22 4.50 -5.83
CA VAL A 158 13.25 5.96 -5.72
C VAL A 158 12.87 6.36 -4.31
N HIS A 159 13.63 7.29 -3.73
CA HIS A 159 13.30 7.82 -2.41
C HIS A 159 11.94 8.51 -2.42
N MET A 160 11.16 8.25 -1.38
CA MET A 160 9.83 8.80 -1.20
C MET A 160 9.70 9.34 0.23
N LEU A 161 9.06 10.48 0.35
CA LEU A 161 8.70 11.06 1.64
C LEU A 161 7.26 11.57 1.57
N THR A 162 6.46 11.29 2.59
CA THR A 162 5.08 11.77 2.64
C THR A 162 5.03 13.26 3.00
N ALA A 163 3.97 13.97 2.59
CA ALA A 163 3.75 15.35 3.00
C ALA A 163 3.66 15.49 4.53
N ALA A 164 3.06 14.51 5.21
CA ALA A 164 3.00 14.49 6.67
C ALA A 164 4.40 14.41 7.30
N ALA A 165 5.29 13.57 6.76
CA ALA A 165 6.65 13.46 7.26
C ALA A 165 7.47 14.74 6.99
N LEU A 166 7.30 15.38 5.81
CA LEU A 166 7.93 16.67 5.50
C LEU A 166 7.51 17.81 6.43
N LEU A 167 6.28 17.76 6.92
CA LEU A 167 5.70 18.76 7.81
C LEU A 167 5.78 18.35 9.30
N GLU A 168 6.43 17.22 9.61
CA GLU A 168 6.54 16.66 10.97
C GLU A 168 5.16 16.47 11.66
N LEU A 169 4.15 16.10 10.87
CA LEU A 169 2.80 15.88 11.37
C LEU A 169 2.58 14.42 11.78
N ASP A 170 1.77 14.24 12.83
CA ASP A 170 1.26 12.92 13.19
C ASP A 170 0.26 12.44 12.13
N PHE A 171 0.59 11.35 11.44
CA PHE A 171 -0.27 10.79 10.38
C PHE A 171 -1.56 10.14 10.92
N GLU A 172 -1.62 9.82 12.21
CA GLU A 172 -2.82 9.27 12.85
C GLU A 172 -3.85 10.35 13.15
N GLN A 173 -3.41 11.62 13.21
CA GLN A 173 -4.28 12.78 13.44
C GLN A 173 -4.44 13.57 12.14
N PRO A 174 -5.63 13.57 11.49
CA PRO A 174 -5.84 14.28 10.23
C PRO A 174 -5.84 15.81 10.48
N SER A 175 -4.66 16.40 10.36
CA SER A 175 -4.42 17.84 10.60
C SER A 175 -3.97 18.60 9.34
N LEU A 176 -3.74 17.91 8.23
CA LEU A 176 -3.28 18.49 6.97
C LEU A 176 -4.48 18.89 6.10
N ASP A 177 -4.63 20.19 5.85
CA ASP A 177 -5.58 20.72 4.87
C ASP A 177 -4.94 21.00 3.51
N TYR A 178 -5.78 21.22 2.47
CA TYR A 178 -5.31 21.50 1.13
C TYR A 178 -4.51 22.80 1.02
N HIS A 179 -4.78 23.80 1.87
CA HIS A 179 -4.04 25.06 1.84
C HIS A 179 -2.58 24.85 2.25
N ILE A 180 -2.35 24.07 3.31
CA ILE A 180 -1.01 23.70 3.77
C ILE A 180 -0.31 22.83 2.71
N LEU A 181 -1.02 21.85 2.14
CA LEU A 181 -0.49 20.99 1.07
C LEU A 181 -0.06 21.80 -0.15
N MET A 182 -0.87 22.76 -0.59
CA MET A 182 -0.54 23.63 -1.73
C MET A 182 0.66 24.54 -1.43
N LYS A 183 0.79 25.05 -0.21
CA LYS A 183 1.97 25.82 0.21
C LYS A 183 3.23 24.96 0.16
N LEU A 184 3.16 23.73 0.72
CA LEU A 184 4.27 22.79 0.66
C LEU A 184 4.67 22.51 -0.79
N THR A 185 3.71 22.17 -1.65
CA THR A 185 3.96 21.91 -3.07
C THR A 185 4.69 23.08 -3.72
N LYS A 186 4.27 24.32 -3.47
CA LYS A 186 4.91 25.52 -4.01
C LYS A 186 6.35 25.72 -3.54
N ILE A 187 6.71 25.19 -2.39
CA ILE A 187 8.08 25.28 -1.83
C ILE A 187 9.02 24.27 -2.48
N ILE A 188 8.50 23.08 -2.82
CA ILE A 188 9.30 21.94 -3.31
C ILE A 188 9.31 21.82 -4.84
N THR A 189 8.49 22.55 -5.56
CA THR A 189 8.42 22.62 -7.04
C THR A 189 8.85 23.99 -7.56
#